data_9ba4332d92513c0322c4b726c2113759
#
_entry.id   9ba4332d92513c0322c4b726c2113759
#
_cell.length_a   1.000
_cell.length_b   1.000
_cell.length_c   1.000
_cell.angle_alpha   90.00
_cell.angle_beta   90.00
_cell.angle_gamma   90.00
#
_symmetry.space_group_name_H-M   'P 1'
#
loop_
_entity.id
_entity.type
_entity.pdbx_description
1 polymer ?
#
loop_
_entity_poly.entity_id
_entity_poly.type
_entity_poly.pdbx_seq_one_letter_code
_entity_poly.pdbx_strand_id
1 'polypeptide(L)'
;ADTNPAKVNLGVGVYTDENGKLPLLACVGAAEKQLVELQKARGYLPIDGIAAYDKAVQGLVFGADSEVVTQGRVATVQALGGTGGLKVGADFLQRLRPGAKVLISDPSWENHRALFTNAGFPVGTYPYYDAAKRGIAFDGLLGALNAAAAGTIVVLHACCHNPTGYDLSPAQWTQVIEAVKARGLVPFLDMAYQGFGAGLAEDGAVVQQFLAAGLDFFVSTSFSKSF
;
A
#
# COMPACT_ATOMS: atom_id res chain seq x y z
N ALA A 1 31.96 -6.90 -12.36
CA ALA A 1 30.75 -7.57 -11.87
C ALA A 1 31.17 -8.65 -10.87
N ASP A 2 30.47 -8.75 -9.75
CA ASP A 2 30.70 -9.79 -8.75
C ASP A 2 30.28 -11.17 -9.34
N THR A 3 31.20 -12.13 -9.31
CA THR A 3 31.01 -13.48 -9.88
C THR A 3 30.64 -14.51 -8.81
N ASN A 4 30.48 -14.10 -7.55
CA ASN A 4 30.12 -15.00 -6.46
C ASN A 4 28.76 -15.68 -6.75
N PRO A 5 28.66 -17.04 -6.77
CA PRO A 5 27.37 -17.73 -7.01
C PRO A 5 26.32 -17.50 -5.91
N ALA A 6 26.73 -17.08 -4.72
CA ALA A 6 25.84 -16.73 -3.63
C ALA A 6 25.31 -15.28 -3.72
N LYS A 7 25.65 -14.54 -4.77
CA LYS A 7 25.22 -13.17 -4.99
C LYS A 7 23.72 -13.08 -5.16
N VAL A 8 23.08 -12.17 -4.42
CA VAL A 8 21.69 -11.79 -4.57
C VAL A 8 21.63 -10.37 -5.13
N ASN A 9 20.95 -10.18 -6.27
CA ASN A 9 20.74 -8.86 -6.85
C ASN A 9 19.47 -8.23 -6.27
N LEU A 10 19.62 -7.17 -5.49
CA LEU A 10 18.51 -6.43 -4.87
C LEU A 10 18.20 -5.10 -5.62
N GLY A 11 18.78 -4.90 -6.81
CA GLY A 11 18.63 -3.64 -7.55
C GLY A 11 17.27 -3.50 -8.26
N VAL A 12 16.56 -4.59 -8.49
CA VAL A 12 15.24 -4.59 -9.13
C VAL A 12 14.30 -5.49 -8.34
N GLY A 13 13.16 -4.94 -7.91
CA GLY A 13 12.12 -5.68 -7.17
C GLY A 13 11.21 -6.44 -8.14
N VAL A 14 11.60 -7.65 -8.54
CA VAL A 14 10.79 -8.58 -9.32
C VAL A 14 10.76 -9.94 -8.63
N TYR A 15 9.64 -10.64 -8.74
CA TYR A 15 9.56 -12.03 -8.29
C TYR A 15 10.44 -12.92 -9.19
N THR A 16 11.31 -13.71 -8.58
CA THR A 16 12.12 -14.72 -9.27
C THR A 16 11.93 -16.07 -8.61
N ASP A 17 11.99 -17.13 -9.43
CA ASP A 17 12.01 -18.51 -8.93
C ASP A 17 13.35 -18.86 -8.25
N GLU A 18 13.47 -20.09 -7.78
CA GLU A 18 14.68 -20.61 -7.11
C GLU A 18 15.92 -20.59 -8.01
N ASN A 19 15.76 -20.52 -9.34
CA ASN A 19 16.81 -20.42 -10.32
C ASN A 19 17.14 -18.96 -10.72
N GLY A 20 16.52 -17.99 -10.06
CA GLY A 20 16.66 -16.56 -10.35
C GLY A 20 16.01 -16.13 -11.67
N LYS A 21 15.06 -16.92 -12.20
CA LYS A 21 14.32 -16.61 -13.43
C LYS A 21 12.95 -16.03 -13.09
N LEU A 22 12.48 -15.13 -13.94
CA LEU A 22 11.11 -14.59 -13.87
C LEU A 22 10.14 -15.69 -14.38
N PRO A 23 9.27 -16.27 -13.53
CA PRO A 23 8.35 -17.30 -13.99
C PRO A 23 7.13 -16.66 -14.66
N LEU A 24 6.61 -17.32 -15.70
CA LEU A 24 5.25 -17.04 -16.14
C LEU A 24 4.29 -17.77 -15.20
N LEU A 25 3.51 -17.00 -14.43
CA LEU A 25 2.52 -17.58 -13.53
C LEU A 25 1.40 -18.27 -14.33
N ALA A 26 1.02 -19.47 -13.93
CA ALA A 26 0.01 -20.26 -14.64
C ALA A 26 -1.36 -19.54 -14.74
N CYS A 27 -1.73 -18.80 -13.68
CA CYS A 27 -2.96 -18.00 -13.66
C CYS A 27 -2.92 -16.83 -14.66
N VAL A 28 -1.76 -16.19 -14.83
CA VAL A 28 -1.57 -15.11 -15.81
C VAL A 28 -1.70 -15.65 -17.23
N GLY A 29 -0.97 -16.74 -17.55
CA GLY A 29 -1.07 -17.36 -18.88
C GLY A 29 -2.49 -17.85 -19.21
N ALA A 30 -3.22 -18.38 -18.23
CA ALA A 30 -4.62 -18.77 -18.40
C ALA A 30 -5.52 -17.56 -18.66
N ALA A 31 -5.34 -16.46 -17.93
CA ALA A 31 -6.11 -15.23 -18.11
C ALA A 31 -5.83 -14.57 -19.47
N GLU A 32 -4.56 -14.50 -19.91
CA GLU A 32 -4.18 -14.00 -21.22
C GLU A 32 -4.85 -14.79 -22.34
N LYS A 33 -4.83 -16.13 -22.27
CA LYS A 33 -5.49 -17.00 -23.23
C LYS A 33 -6.99 -16.72 -23.30
N GLN A 34 -7.68 -16.61 -22.15
CA GLN A 34 -9.09 -16.26 -22.10
C GLN A 34 -9.37 -14.89 -22.73
N LEU A 35 -8.52 -13.89 -22.46
CA LEU A 35 -8.68 -12.55 -23.03
C LEU A 35 -8.53 -12.55 -24.56
N VAL A 36 -7.65 -13.38 -25.10
CA VAL A 36 -7.51 -13.57 -26.56
C VAL A 36 -8.73 -14.25 -27.16
N GLU A 37 -9.21 -15.32 -26.51
CA GLU A 37 -10.39 -16.09 -26.97
C GLU A 37 -11.68 -15.28 -26.96
N LEU A 38 -11.83 -14.35 -26.02
CA LEU A 38 -13.00 -13.48 -25.90
C LEU A 38 -13.18 -12.52 -27.08
N GLN A 39 -12.13 -12.18 -27.83
CA GLN A 39 -12.12 -11.28 -29.01
C GLN A 39 -12.99 -10.02 -28.83
N LYS A 40 -13.02 -9.45 -27.61
CA LYS A 40 -13.81 -8.25 -27.33
C LYS A 40 -13.14 -7.00 -27.89
N ALA A 41 -13.95 -6.14 -28.48
CA ALA A 41 -13.51 -4.80 -28.84
C ALA A 41 -13.03 -4.03 -27.62
N ARG A 42 -11.99 -3.21 -27.81
CA ARG A 42 -11.40 -2.38 -26.76
C ARG A 42 -11.86 -0.96 -26.92
N GLY A 43 -12.78 -0.54 -26.05
CA GLY A 43 -13.25 0.83 -25.95
C GLY A 43 -12.61 1.58 -24.76
N TYR A 44 -13.08 2.78 -24.51
CA TYR A 44 -12.74 3.49 -23.27
C TYR A 44 -13.34 2.76 -22.07
N LEU A 45 -12.55 2.66 -21.00
CA LEU A 45 -13.04 2.21 -19.71
C LEU A 45 -13.86 3.32 -19.03
N PRO A 46 -14.76 2.99 -18.11
CA PRO A 46 -15.29 3.95 -17.14
C PRO A 46 -14.16 4.68 -16.40
N ILE A 47 -14.45 5.86 -15.85
CA ILE A 47 -13.45 6.69 -15.17
C ILE A 47 -12.86 5.97 -13.95
N ASP A 48 -13.67 5.19 -13.27
CA ASP A 48 -13.28 4.36 -12.10
C ASP A 48 -12.61 3.04 -12.49
N GLY A 49 -12.66 2.62 -13.76
CA GLY A 49 -12.04 1.42 -14.25
C GLY A 49 -13.03 0.29 -14.54
N ILE A 50 -12.56 -0.95 -14.45
CA ILE A 50 -13.34 -2.17 -14.72
C ILE A 50 -14.07 -2.59 -13.45
N ALA A 51 -15.40 -2.47 -13.41
CA ALA A 51 -16.22 -2.79 -12.23
C ALA A 51 -15.98 -4.20 -11.66
N ALA A 52 -15.73 -5.20 -12.51
CA ALA A 52 -15.41 -6.55 -12.07
C ALA A 52 -14.05 -6.63 -11.36
N TYR A 53 -13.07 -5.86 -11.83
CA TYR A 53 -11.77 -5.71 -11.18
C TYR A 53 -11.92 -5.04 -9.83
N ASP A 54 -12.60 -3.90 -9.77
CA ASP A 54 -12.80 -3.15 -8.53
C ASP A 54 -13.51 -4.00 -7.46
N LYS A 55 -14.53 -4.76 -7.87
CA LYS A 55 -15.23 -5.70 -6.96
C LYS A 55 -14.30 -6.81 -6.46
N ALA A 56 -13.45 -7.38 -7.32
CA ALA A 56 -12.50 -8.42 -6.92
C ALA A 56 -11.47 -7.87 -5.93
N VAL A 57 -10.97 -6.66 -6.17
CA VAL A 57 -10.02 -5.96 -5.27
C VAL A 57 -10.68 -5.63 -3.93
N GLN A 58 -11.92 -5.14 -3.92
CA GLN A 58 -12.67 -4.92 -2.68
C GLN A 58 -12.80 -6.20 -1.86
N GLY A 59 -13.12 -7.32 -2.52
CA GLY A 59 -13.21 -8.62 -1.86
C GLY A 59 -11.89 -9.09 -1.27
N LEU A 60 -10.78 -8.87 -1.97
CA LEU A 60 -9.45 -9.22 -1.50
C LEU A 60 -9.00 -8.36 -0.31
N VAL A 61 -9.19 -7.04 -0.40
CA VAL A 61 -8.65 -6.07 0.57
C VAL A 61 -9.52 -5.98 1.83
N PHE A 62 -10.85 -5.96 1.66
CA PHE A 62 -11.78 -5.71 2.76
C PHE A 62 -12.56 -6.97 3.19
N GLY A 63 -12.54 -8.03 2.39
CA GLY A 63 -13.42 -9.18 2.52
C GLY A 63 -14.73 -8.98 1.76
N ALA A 64 -15.12 -9.94 0.93
CA ALA A 64 -16.29 -9.83 0.05
C ALA A 64 -17.61 -9.63 0.82
N ASP A 65 -17.71 -10.21 2.00
CA ASP A 65 -18.89 -10.15 2.87
C ASP A 65 -18.78 -9.09 3.98
N SER A 66 -17.72 -8.26 3.94
CA SER A 66 -17.55 -7.21 4.95
C SER A 66 -18.66 -6.17 4.85
N GLU A 67 -19.05 -5.61 5.99
CA GLU A 67 -20.10 -4.61 6.07
C GLU A 67 -19.82 -3.38 5.20
N VAL A 68 -18.58 -2.94 5.14
CA VAL A 68 -18.19 -1.76 4.34
C VAL A 68 -18.36 -2.00 2.84
N VAL A 69 -18.16 -3.24 2.36
CA VAL A 69 -18.36 -3.62 0.96
C VAL A 69 -19.86 -3.81 0.67
N THR A 70 -20.57 -4.55 1.51
CA THR A 70 -22.01 -4.86 1.31
C THR A 70 -22.89 -3.63 1.42
N GLN A 71 -22.50 -2.64 2.21
CA GLN A 71 -23.22 -1.35 2.35
C GLN A 71 -22.76 -0.29 1.33
N GLY A 72 -21.83 -0.62 0.42
CA GLY A 72 -21.34 0.32 -0.59
C GLY A 72 -20.52 1.49 -0.01
N ARG A 73 -19.85 1.30 1.12
CA ARG A 73 -19.01 2.33 1.76
C ARG A 73 -17.57 2.38 1.23
N VAL A 74 -17.23 1.53 0.27
CA VAL A 74 -15.91 1.50 -0.36
C VAL A 74 -16.03 2.10 -1.76
N ALA A 75 -15.29 3.19 -2.01
CA ALA A 75 -15.06 3.71 -3.36
C ALA A 75 -13.73 3.16 -3.88
N THR A 76 -13.74 2.58 -5.07
CA THR A 76 -12.55 1.98 -5.70
C THR A 76 -12.32 2.60 -7.07
N VAL A 77 -11.06 2.86 -7.38
CA VAL A 77 -10.64 3.39 -8.67
C VAL A 77 -9.43 2.59 -9.16
N GLN A 78 -9.53 2.02 -10.35
CA GLN A 78 -8.43 1.35 -11.01
C GLN A 78 -7.40 2.38 -11.49
N ALA A 79 -6.12 2.12 -11.26
CA ALA A 79 -5.03 3.00 -11.62
C ALA A 79 -3.86 2.25 -12.27
N LEU A 80 -2.86 2.98 -12.79
CA LEU A 80 -1.66 2.41 -13.40
C LEU A 80 -0.64 2.03 -12.31
N GLY A 81 -0.77 0.81 -11.79
CA GLY A 81 0.07 0.27 -10.71
C GLY A 81 -0.05 1.07 -9.41
N GLY A 82 0.78 0.73 -8.41
CA GLY A 82 0.80 1.40 -7.11
C GLY A 82 1.14 2.88 -7.21
N THR A 83 2.06 3.25 -8.09
CA THR A 83 2.40 4.67 -8.34
C THR A 83 1.18 5.47 -8.79
N GLY A 84 0.39 4.94 -9.73
CA GLY A 84 -0.84 5.58 -10.19
C GLY A 84 -1.89 5.68 -9.08
N GLY A 85 -2.07 4.60 -8.30
CA GLY A 85 -3.01 4.58 -7.18
C GLY A 85 -2.67 5.62 -6.12
N LEU A 86 -1.41 5.68 -5.70
CA LEU A 86 -0.93 6.69 -4.75
C LEU A 86 -1.08 8.12 -5.29
N LYS A 87 -0.78 8.33 -6.59
CA LYS A 87 -0.92 9.66 -7.19
C LYS A 87 -2.38 10.12 -7.26
N VAL A 88 -3.28 9.26 -7.69
CA VAL A 88 -4.73 9.55 -7.71
C VAL A 88 -5.23 9.88 -6.30
N GLY A 89 -4.85 9.08 -5.32
CA GLY A 89 -5.20 9.33 -3.91
C GLY A 89 -4.61 10.64 -3.38
N ALA A 90 -3.36 10.94 -3.71
CA ALA A 90 -2.70 12.19 -3.30
C ALA A 90 -3.40 13.42 -3.90
N ASP A 91 -3.72 13.40 -5.21
CA ASP A 91 -4.41 14.50 -5.87
C ASP A 91 -5.84 14.69 -5.35
N PHE A 92 -6.52 13.58 -5.04
CA PHE A 92 -7.84 13.65 -4.42
C PHE A 92 -7.77 14.24 -3.00
N LEU A 93 -6.81 13.80 -2.20
CA LEU A 93 -6.57 14.35 -0.86
C LEU A 93 -6.22 15.83 -0.88
N GLN A 94 -5.49 16.31 -1.90
CA GLN A 94 -5.18 17.73 -2.04
C GLN A 94 -6.44 18.58 -2.22
N ARG A 95 -7.45 18.05 -2.90
CA ARG A 95 -8.75 18.73 -3.03
C ARG A 95 -9.55 18.72 -1.74
N LEU A 96 -9.51 17.63 -0.98
CA LEU A 96 -10.24 17.48 0.28
C LEU A 96 -9.57 18.20 1.46
N ARG A 97 -8.24 18.28 1.45
CA ARG A 97 -7.41 18.75 2.56
C ARG A 97 -6.30 19.68 2.09
N PRO A 98 -6.63 20.80 1.40
CA PRO A 98 -5.62 21.74 0.92
C PRO A 98 -4.81 22.27 2.10
N GLY A 99 -3.47 22.24 1.97
CA GLY A 99 -2.54 22.69 3.00
C GLY A 99 -2.26 21.68 4.13
N ALA A 100 -2.82 20.48 4.08
CA ALA A 100 -2.44 19.42 5.01
C ALA A 100 -0.94 19.08 4.87
N LYS A 101 -0.33 18.62 5.96
CA LYS A 101 1.02 18.05 5.94
C LYS A 101 0.93 16.54 5.66
N VAL A 102 1.91 16.02 4.94
CA VAL A 102 2.07 14.57 4.76
C VAL A 102 3.28 14.10 5.55
N LEU A 103 3.15 12.99 6.25
CA LEU A 103 4.26 12.27 6.91
C LEU A 103 4.47 10.93 6.22
N ILE A 104 5.72 10.63 5.87
CA ILE A 104 6.16 9.34 5.34
C ILE A 104 7.20 8.73 6.29
N SER A 105 7.43 7.42 6.23
CA SER A 105 8.49 6.76 7.03
C SER A 105 9.88 7.27 6.67
N ASP A 106 10.82 7.15 7.61
CA ASP A 106 12.24 7.40 7.37
C ASP A 106 13.05 6.14 7.79
N PRO A 107 13.63 5.43 6.80
CA PRO A 107 13.51 5.60 5.35
C PRO A 107 12.12 5.20 4.81
N SER A 108 11.83 5.60 3.58
CA SER A 108 10.63 5.23 2.85
C SER A 108 10.97 4.84 1.41
N TRP A 109 10.01 4.28 0.70
CA TRP A 109 10.11 4.18 -0.75
C TRP A 109 10.24 5.59 -1.35
N GLU A 110 11.29 5.80 -2.14
CA GLU A 110 11.69 7.16 -2.60
C GLU A 110 10.56 7.92 -3.30
N ASN A 111 9.68 7.19 -4.04
CA ASN A 111 8.58 7.82 -4.76
C ASN A 111 7.48 8.40 -3.85
N HIS A 112 7.34 7.98 -2.60
CA HIS A 112 6.36 8.58 -1.69
C HIS A 112 6.57 10.09 -1.58
N ARG A 113 7.81 10.53 -1.34
CA ARG A 113 8.11 11.97 -1.25
C ARG A 113 7.77 12.70 -2.54
N ALA A 114 8.19 12.17 -3.69
CA ALA A 114 7.97 12.78 -4.97
C ALA A 114 6.46 12.88 -5.31
N LEU A 115 5.71 11.80 -5.10
CA LEU A 115 4.27 11.74 -5.39
C LEU A 115 3.48 12.79 -4.60
N PHE A 116 3.69 12.86 -3.28
CA PHE A 116 2.96 13.80 -2.44
C PHE A 116 3.45 15.25 -2.61
N THR A 117 4.75 15.46 -2.83
CA THR A 117 5.28 16.81 -3.15
C THR A 117 4.70 17.30 -4.48
N ASN A 118 4.66 16.46 -5.51
CA ASN A 118 4.09 16.80 -6.82
C ASN A 118 2.56 16.96 -6.79
N ALA A 119 1.89 16.46 -5.76
CA ALA A 119 0.49 16.75 -5.51
C ALA A 119 0.28 18.09 -4.76
N GLY A 120 1.38 18.77 -4.34
CA GLY A 120 1.33 20.07 -3.69
C GLY A 120 1.37 20.02 -2.15
N PHE A 121 1.72 18.88 -1.54
CA PHE A 121 1.83 18.75 -0.09
C PHE A 121 3.23 19.06 0.44
N PRO A 122 3.36 19.73 1.60
CA PRO A 122 4.59 19.71 2.38
C PRO A 122 4.78 18.32 2.99
N VAL A 123 5.91 17.65 2.66
CA VAL A 123 6.20 16.28 3.09
C VAL A 123 7.29 16.27 4.15
N GLY A 124 6.93 15.82 5.35
CA GLY A 124 7.85 15.48 6.45
C GLY A 124 8.03 13.97 6.62
N THR A 125 8.77 13.58 7.64
CA THR A 125 9.03 12.18 7.96
C THR A 125 8.70 11.86 9.41
N TYR A 126 8.48 10.56 9.68
CA TYR A 126 8.49 9.98 11.01
C TYR A 126 9.58 8.91 11.09
N PRO A 127 10.27 8.75 12.24
CA PRO A 127 11.26 7.70 12.42
C PRO A 127 10.63 6.32 12.20
N TYR A 128 11.31 5.46 11.44
CA TYR A 128 10.83 4.10 11.22
C TYR A 128 11.89 3.04 11.49
N TYR A 129 13.13 3.25 11.05
CA TYR A 129 14.21 2.28 11.20
C TYR A 129 15.30 2.77 12.15
N ASP A 130 15.68 1.90 13.09
CA ASP A 130 16.82 2.08 13.99
C ASP A 130 17.98 1.20 13.51
N ALA A 131 18.98 1.81 12.88
CA ALA A 131 20.14 1.10 12.34
C ALA A 131 21.00 0.45 13.44
N ALA A 132 21.05 1.06 14.63
CA ALA A 132 21.84 0.52 15.75
C ALA A 132 21.21 -0.75 16.32
N LYS A 133 19.90 -0.78 16.40
CA LYS A 133 19.12 -1.94 16.90
C LYS A 133 18.77 -2.93 15.79
N ARG A 134 18.95 -2.56 14.53
CA ARG A 134 18.49 -3.31 13.35
C ARG A 134 17.01 -3.70 13.49
N GLY A 135 16.16 -2.69 13.67
CA GLY A 135 14.75 -2.91 13.91
C GLY A 135 13.93 -1.63 13.74
N ILE A 136 12.69 -1.66 14.17
CA ILE A 136 11.79 -0.51 14.08
C ILE A 136 12.07 0.48 15.22
N ALA A 137 12.21 1.76 14.88
CA ALA A 137 12.28 2.87 15.83
C ALA A 137 10.88 3.23 16.38
N PHE A 138 10.21 2.25 16.99
CA PHE A 138 8.78 2.31 17.29
C PHE A 138 8.39 3.49 18.18
N ASP A 139 9.15 3.76 19.24
CA ASP A 139 8.88 4.89 20.15
C ASP A 139 8.94 6.23 19.42
N GLY A 140 9.91 6.36 18.49
CA GLY A 140 10.07 7.54 17.65
C GLY A 140 8.91 7.71 16.66
N LEU A 141 8.47 6.60 16.03
CA LEU A 141 7.31 6.57 15.17
C LEU A 141 6.06 7.03 15.94
N LEU A 142 5.76 6.39 17.06
CA LEU A 142 4.58 6.68 17.88
C LEU A 142 4.61 8.10 18.42
N GLY A 143 5.79 8.57 18.87
CA GLY A 143 6.00 9.96 19.31
C GLY A 143 5.71 10.97 18.19
N ALA A 144 6.16 10.70 16.97
CA ALA A 144 5.89 11.56 15.80
C ALA A 144 4.39 11.62 15.45
N LEU A 145 3.69 10.48 15.49
CA LEU A 145 2.24 10.45 15.26
C LEU A 145 1.48 11.24 16.35
N ASN A 146 1.85 11.06 17.61
CA ASN A 146 1.24 11.77 18.73
C ASN A 146 1.51 13.29 18.71
N ALA A 147 2.61 13.73 18.13
CA ALA A 147 2.94 15.14 17.96
C ALA A 147 2.31 15.77 16.70
N ALA A 148 1.81 14.97 15.77
CA ALA A 148 1.24 15.46 14.53
C ALA A 148 -0.05 16.25 14.76
N ALA A 149 -0.26 17.30 13.96
CA ALA A 149 -1.50 18.07 13.97
C ALA A 149 -2.67 17.26 13.39
N ALA A 150 -3.87 17.49 13.87
CA ALA A 150 -5.07 16.87 13.31
C ALA A 150 -5.19 17.17 11.79
N GLY A 151 -5.66 16.20 11.04
CA GLY A 151 -5.75 16.26 9.58
C GLY A 151 -4.44 16.02 8.83
N THR A 152 -3.31 15.80 9.53
CA THR A 152 -2.06 15.34 8.89
C THR A 152 -2.28 14.00 8.22
N ILE A 153 -1.86 13.87 6.97
CA ILE A 153 -1.91 12.62 6.21
C ILE A 153 -0.69 11.78 6.60
N VAL A 154 -0.89 10.53 6.95
CA VAL A 154 0.19 9.60 7.30
C VAL A 154 0.22 8.45 6.32
N VAL A 155 1.30 8.34 5.56
CA VAL A 155 1.52 7.24 4.62
C VAL A 155 2.18 6.09 5.39
N LEU A 156 1.54 4.93 5.37
CA LEU A 156 1.94 3.74 6.12
C LEU A 156 2.06 2.56 5.15
N HIS A 157 3.20 1.87 5.14
CA HIS A 157 3.29 0.58 4.44
C HIS A 157 2.47 -0.46 5.23
N ALA A 158 1.50 -1.08 4.56
CA ALA A 158 0.63 -2.06 5.19
C ALA A 158 1.37 -3.36 5.53
N CYS A 159 2.28 -3.78 4.66
CA CYS A 159 3.15 -4.94 4.81
C CYS A 159 4.41 -4.78 3.96
N CYS A 160 5.42 -5.59 4.23
CA CYS A 160 6.68 -5.65 3.48
C CYS A 160 7.29 -4.27 3.24
N HIS A 161 7.59 -3.56 4.33
CA HIS A 161 8.06 -2.18 4.31
C HIS A 161 9.28 -2.00 3.40
N ASN A 162 9.15 -1.15 2.39
CA ASN A 162 10.23 -0.80 1.48
C ASN A 162 10.90 0.54 1.92
N PRO A 163 12.22 0.57 2.22
CA PRO A 163 13.23 -0.45 1.86
C PRO A 163 13.65 -1.37 3.00
N THR A 164 13.10 -1.27 4.21
CA THR A 164 13.70 -1.88 5.40
C THR A 164 13.43 -3.38 5.55
N GLY A 165 12.30 -3.88 5.04
CA GLY A 165 11.85 -5.25 5.26
C GLY A 165 11.40 -5.53 6.70
N TYR A 166 11.26 -4.51 7.55
CA TYR A 166 10.74 -4.63 8.92
C TYR A 166 9.30 -4.14 8.97
N ASP A 167 8.40 -4.99 9.44
CA ASP A 167 6.98 -4.68 9.58
C ASP A 167 6.56 -4.55 11.03
N LEU A 168 5.57 -3.70 11.28
CA LEU A 168 4.96 -3.55 12.60
C LEU A 168 4.24 -4.84 13.00
N SER A 169 4.43 -5.25 14.24
CA SER A 169 3.66 -6.34 14.83
C SER A 169 2.18 -5.95 15.00
N PRO A 170 1.25 -6.91 15.13
CA PRO A 170 -0.16 -6.61 15.39
C PRO A 170 -0.39 -5.71 16.60
N ALA A 171 0.39 -5.88 17.68
CA ALA A 171 0.31 -5.05 18.87
C ALA A 171 0.80 -3.61 18.62
N GLN A 172 1.82 -3.44 17.78
CA GLN A 172 2.30 -2.12 17.37
C GLN A 172 1.29 -1.43 16.45
N TRP A 173 0.66 -2.16 15.55
CA TRP A 173 -0.44 -1.63 14.73
C TRP A 173 -1.60 -1.12 15.57
N THR A 174 -1.99 -1.83 16.63
CA THR A 174 -3.02 -1.35 17.58
C THR A 174 -2.67 0.02 18.13
N GLN A 175 -1.43 0.22 18.60
CA GLN A 175 -0.99 1.52 19.15
C GLN A 175 -0.93 2.62 18.08
N VAL A 176 -0.49 2.29 16.85
CA VAL A 176 -0.49 3.24 15.72
C VAL A 176 -1.92 3.67 15.39
N ILE A 177 -2.85 2.74 15.32
CA ILE A 177 -4.27 3.01 15.05
C ILE A 177 -4.90 3.88 16.14
N GLU A 178 -4.60 3.60 17.41
CA GLU A 178 -5.04 4.43 18.53
C GLU A 178 -4.50 5.86 18.43
N ALA A 179 -3.21 6.03 18.10
CA ALA A 179 -2.62 7.34 17.89
C ALA A 179 -3.25 8.08 16.71
N VAL A 180 -3.44 7.40 15.57
CA VAL A 180 -4.11 7.95 14.38
C VAL A 180 -5.51 8.46 14.74
N LYS A 181 -6.28 7.63 15.46
CA LYS A 181 -7.64 7.98 15.91
C LYS A 181 -7.65 9.13 16.88
N ALA A 182 -6.83 9.07 17.93
CA ALA A 182 -6.78 10.09 18.99
C ALA A 182 -6.33 11.47 18.44
N ARG A 183 -5.46 11.47 17.44
CA ARG A 183 -4.94 12.71 16.84
C ARG A 183 -5.74 13.19 15.63
N GLY A 184 -6.75 12.43 15.17
CA GLY A 184 -7.54 12.78 13.99
C GLY A 184 -6.68 12.85 12.73
N LEU A 185 -5.72 11.92 12.57
CA LEU A 185 -4.87 11.84 11.39
C LEU A 185 -5.62 11.16 10.24
N VAL A 186 -5.14 11.36 9.02
CA VAL A 186 -5.69 10.75 7.81
C VAL A 186 -4.75 9.63 7.35
N PRO A 187 -5.06 8.36 7.61
CA PRO A 187 -4.20 7.27 7.22
C PRO A 187 -4.32 6.95 5.72
N PHE A 188 -3.16 6.75 5.08
CA PHE A 188 -3.03 6.27 3.72
C PHE A 188 -2.14 5.03 3.70
N LEU A 189 -2.74 3.86 3.52
CA LEU A 189 -2.05 2.58 3.47
C LEU A 189 -1.51 2.32 2.07
N ASP A 190 -0.22 2.02 1.96
CA ASP A 190 0.41 1.51 0.74
C ASP A 190 0.66 0.02 0.88
N MET A 191 0.08 -0.78 -0.02
CA MET A 191 0.11 -2.24 0.01
C MET A 191 0.54 -2.81 -1.34
N ALA A 192 1.85 -2.71 -1.62
CA ALA A 192 2.43 -3.16 -2.87
C ALA A 192 2.79 -4.65 -2.90
N TYR A 193 2.78 -5.34 -1.75
CA TYR A 193 3.38 -6.67 -1.59
C TYR A 193 2.49 -7.64 -0.80
N GLN A 194 1.18 -7.48 -0.81
CA GLN A 194 0.28 -8.42 -0.12
C GLN A 194 0.50 -9.85 -0.62
N GLY A 195 0.75 -10.77 0.29
CA GLY A 195 1.04 -12.18 0.02
C GLY A 195 2.53 -12.53 -0.04
N PHE A 196 3.44 -11.54 0.03
CA PHE A 196 4.89 -11.78 0.02
C PHE A 196 5.53 -11.81 1.42
N GLY A 197 4.82 -11.36 2.44
CA GLY A 197 5.29 -11.40 3.82
C GLY A 197 4.95 -12.73 4.49
N ALA A 198 3.87 -12.76 5.24
CA ALA A 198 3.41 -13.96 5.97
C ALA A 198 2.26 -14.69 5.26
N GLY A 199 1.56 -14.03 4.35
CA GLY A 199 0.43 -14.58 3.61
C GLY A 199 -0.60 -13.51 3.24
N LEU A 200 -1.55 -13.86 2.38
CA LEU A 200 -2.55 -12.90 1.90
C LEU A 200 -3.40 -12.32 3.04
N ALA A 201 -3.81 -13.17 3.98
CA ALA A 201 -4.64 -12.76 5.11
C ALA A 201 -3.84 -11.97 6.15
N GLU A 202 -2.66 -12.46 6.48
CA GLU A 202 -1.76 -11.87 7.47
C GLU A 202 -1.28 -10.48 7.03
N ASP A 203 -0.85 -10.36 5.77
CA ASP A 203 -0.38 -9.08 5.20
C ASP A 203 -1.50 -8.07 5.05
N GLY A 204 -2.74 -8.52 4.82
CA GLY A 204 -3.94 -7.69 4.76
C GLY A 204 -4.58 -7.38 6.11
N ALA A 205 -4.13 -8.01 7.21
CA ALA A 205 -4.78 -7.92 8.52
C ALA A 205 -4.86 -6.49 9.06
N VAL A 206 -3.89 -5.63 8.73
CA VAL A 206 -3.90 -4.22 9.15
C VAL A 206 -5.13 -3.46 8.63
N VAL A 207 -5.59 -3.76 7.40
CA VAL A 207 -6.81 -3.15 6.84
C VAL A 207 -8.01 -3.47 7.71
N GLN A 208 -8.11 -4.74 8.17
CA GLN A 208 -9.20 -5.16 9.06
C GLN A 208 -9.12 -4.47 10.43
N GLN A 209 -7.92 -4.19 10.94
CA GLN A 209 -7.76 -3.44 12.19
C GLN A 209 -8.23 -1.99 12.05
N PHE A 210 -7.92 -1.31 10.92
CA PHE A 210 -8.43 0.04 10.65
C PHE A 210 -9.96 0.06 10.51
N LEU A 211 -10.55 -0.93 9.85
CA LEU A 211 -12.00 -1.09 9.78
C LEU A 211 -12.63 -1.28 11.15
N ALA A 212 -12.08 -2.18 11.96
CA ALA A 212 -12.58 -2.46 13.31
C ALA A 212 -12.46 -1.23 14.24
N ALA A 213 -11.48 -0.37 14.02
CA ALA A 213 -11.34 0.89 14.74
C ALA A 213 -12.35 1.96 14.31
N GLY A 214 -13.12 1.73 13.25
CA GLY A 214 -14.10 2.67 12.70
C GLY A 214 -13.47 3.92 12.08
N LEU A 215 -12.28 3.77 11.47
CA LEU A 215 -11.56 4.85 10.81
C LEU A 215 -11.89 4.90 9.32
N ASP A 216 -11.99 6.12 8.79
CA ASP A 216 -11.92 6.35 7.36
C ASP A 216 -10.45 6.42 6.94
N PHE A 217 -10.09 5.71 5.87
CA PHE A 217 -8.71 5.64 5.40
C PHE A 217 -8.62 5.37 3.91
N PHE A 218 -7.44 5.60 3.35
CA PHE A 218 -7.11 5.30 1.96
C PHE A 218 -6.23 4.05 1.89
N VAL A 219 -6.45 3.24 0.86
CA VAL A 219 -5.58 2.09 0.54
C VAL A 219 -5.19 2.17 -0.92
N SER A 220 -3.90 2.14 -1.21
CA SER A 220 -3.36 1.85 -2.54
C SER A 220 -2.83 0.42 -2.53
N THR A 221 -3.48 -0.49 -3.26
CA THR A 221 -2.98 -1.85 -3.46
C THR A 221 -2.50 -2.05 -4.89
N SER A 222 -1.47 -2.85 -5.07
CA SER A 222 -0.86 -3.06 -6.38
C SER A 222 -0.59 -4.53 -6.63
N PHE A 223 -0.80 -4.97 -7.87
CA PHE A 223 -0.51 -6.32 -8.34
C PHE A 223 0.71 -6.38 -9.26
N SER A 224 1.40 -5.25 -9.47
CA SER A 224 2.57 -5.16 -10.37
C SER A 224 3.74 -6.09 -10.01
N LYS A 225 3.73 -6.67 -8.80
CA LYS A 225 4.77 -7.59 -8.33
C LYS A 225 4.25 -9.01 -8.10
N SER A 226 2.92 -9.19 -8.15
CA SER A 226 2.24 -10.48 -7.93
C SER A 226 1.89 -11.18 -9.23
N PHE A 227 1.63 -10.39 -10.28
CA PHE A 227 1.18 -10.90 -11.59
C PHE A 227 2.05 -10.38 -12.73
#